data_f17e3ef99efacc013bb7c01e0e3ade64
#
_entry.id   f17e3ef99efacc013bb7c01e0e3ade64
#
_cell.length_a   1.000
_cell.length_b   1.000
_cell.length_c   1.000
_cell.angle_alpha   90.00
_cell.angle_beta   90.00
_cell.angle_gamma   90.00
#
_symmetry.space_group_name_H-M   'P 1'
#
loop_
_entity.id
_entity.type
_entity.pdbx_description
1 polymer ?
#
loop_
_entity_poly.entity_id
_entity_poly.type
_entity_poly.pdbx_seq_one_letter_code
_entity_poly.pdbx_strand_id
1 'polypeptide(L)'
;MHSHRKGDKDCLIVRAYLDDAKTCELVDVADESKRYELKRLTKDGFFEGEIEDRSDFFQYRLRTERYNGEIRQFYDPYCFLPTLSEDDVYLFSEGNDHFVHHKMGSQVRTIHGVLGVSFAVWAPNASRVSVVGDF
;
A
#
# COMPACT_ATOMS: atom_id res chain seq x y z
N MET A 1 -1.11 -4.08 5.21
CA MET A 1 -1.33 -5.48 5.70
C MET A 1 -0.34 -5.78 6.80
N HIS A 2 -0.76 -6.46 7.87
CA HIS A 2 0.12 -6.93 8.95
C HIS A 2 -0.40 -8.25 9.50
N SER A 3 0.52 -9.07 10.03
CA SER A 3 0.16 -10.32 10.69
C SER A 3 -0.42 -10.05 12.08
N HIS A 4 -1.42 -10.81 12.45
CA HIS A 4 -2.04 -10.78 13.78
C HIS A 4 -2.32 -12.20 14.25
N ARG A 5 -2.07 -12.47 15.53
CA ARG A 5 -2.34 -13.77 16.12
C ARG A 5 -3.68 -13.75 16.85
N LYS A 6 -4.60 -14.57 16.39
CA LYS A 6 -5.94 -14.74 17.00
C LYS A 6 -6.06 -16.16 17.57
N GLY A 7 -5.80 -16.28 18.88
CA GLY A 7 -5.69 -17.59 19.51
C GLY A 7 -4.49 -18.37 19.01
N ASP A 8 -4.70 -19.57 18.45
CA ASP A 8 -3.65 -20.43 17.88
C ASP A 8 -3.46 -20.27 16.37
N LYS A 9 -4.20 -19.35 15.73
CA LYS A 9 -4.10 -19.10 14.27
C LYS A 9 -3.49 -17.75 14.01
N ASP A 10 -2.57 -17.73 13.05
CA ASP A 10 -2.09 -16.49 12.45
C ASP A 10 -3.08 -16.05 11.37
N CYS A 11 -3.47 -14.79 11.38
CA CYS A 11 -4.31 -14.16 10.38
C CYS A 11 -3.68 -12.86 9.88
N LEU A 12 -4.14 -12.37 8.74
CA LEU A 12 -3.69 -11.10 8.21
C LEU A 12 -4.78 -10.04 8.40
N ILE A 13 -4.38 -8.86 8.85
CA ILE A 13 -5.26 -7.70 8.94
C ILE A 13 -4.85 -6.69 7.86
N VAL A 14 -5.83 -6.28 7.06
CA VAL A 14 -5.67 -5.20 6.07
C VAL A 14 -6.50 -4.01 6.51
N ARG A 15 -5.88 -2.82 6.45
CA ARG A 15 -6.51 -1.55 6.75
C ARG A 15 -6.35 -0.61 5.57
N ALA A 16 -7.41 0.09 5.23
CA ALA A 16 -7.40 1.10 4.18
C ALA A 16 -8.20 2.33 4.61
N TYR A 17 -7.72 3.52 4.23
CA TYR A 17 -8.45 4.77 4.40
C TYR A 17 -8.91 5.27 3.03
N LEU A 18 -10.22 5.27 2.80
CA LEU A 18 -10.86 5.53 1.51
C LEU A 18 -12.14 6.34 1.79
N ASP A 19 -12.01 7.64 1.84
CA ASP A 19 -13.07 8.56 2.28
C ASP A 19 -14.28 8.59 1.33
N ASP A 20 -14.03 8.36 0.04
CA ASP A 20 -15.04 8.36 -1.04
C ASP A 20 -15.65 6.98 -1.34
N ALA A 21 -15.14 5.91 -0.70
CA ALA A 21 -15.63 4.56 -0.93
C ALA A 21 -16.85 4.23 -0.04
N LYS A 22 -17.87 3.66 -0.66
CA LYS A 22 -19.03 3.07 0.03
C LYS A 22 -18.70 1.66 0.54
N THR A 23 -18.07 0.84 -0.33
CA THR A 23 -17.61 -0.51 -0.02
C THR A 23 -16.17 -0.71 -0.47
N CYS A 24 -15.48 -1.64 0.15
CA CYS A 24 -14.12 -2.02 -0.22
C CYS A 24 -13.96 -3.54 -0.11
N GLU A 25 -13.43 -4.15 -1.15
CA GLU A 25 -13.03 -5.55 -1.21
C GLU A 25 -11.54 -5.64 -1.54
N LEU A 26 -10.88 -6.61 -0.98
CA LEU A 26 -9.53 -7.01 -1.35
C LEU A 26 -9.63 -8.16 -2.36
N VAL A 27 -8.93 -8.04 -3.48
CA VAL A 27 -8.88 -9.03 -4.55
C VAL A 27 -7.46 -9.57 -4.65
N ASP A 28 -7.29 -10.87 -4.50
CA ASP A 28 -5.99 -11.53 -4.67
C ASP A 28 -5.51 -11.43 -6.13
N VAL A 29 -4.27 -11.00 -6.34
CA VAL A 29 -3.69 -10.87 -7.69
C VAL A 29 -3.40 -12.24 -8.32
N ALA A 30 -3.04 -13.23 -7.50
CA ALA A 30 -2.74 -14.59 -7.97
C ALA A 30 -4.01 -15.39 -8.29
N ASP A 31 -5.13 -15.09 -7.63
CA ASP A 31 -6.42 -15.75 -7.80
C ASP A 31 -7.56 -14.74 -7.61
N GLU A 32 -7.98 -14.11 -8.70
CA GLU A 32 -9.03 -13.07 -8.69
C GLU A 32 -10.41 -13.56 -8.22
N SER A 33 -10.61 -14.88 -8.10
CA SER A 33 -11.82 -15.45 -7.51
C SER A 33 -11.86 -15.27 -6.00
N LYS A 34 -10.70 -15.11 -5.36
CA LYS A 34 -10.57 -14.87 -3.92
C LYS A 34 -10.73 -13.39 -3.61
N ARG A 35 -11.81 -13.11 -2.92
CA ARG A 35 -12.17 -11.75 -2.50
C ARG A 35 -12.46 -11.75 -1.02
N TYR A 36 -12.00 -10.69 -0.35
CA TYR A 36 -12.18 -10.49 1.07
C TYR A 36 -12.82 -9.13 1.30
N GLU A 37 -14.00 -9.12 1.89
CA GLU A 37 -14.70 -7.87 2.19
C GLU A 37 -14.01 -7.15 3.36
N LEU A 38 -13.79 -5.85 3.21
CA LEU A 38 -13.32 -4.98 4.27
C LEU A 38 -14.52 -4.24 4.88
N LYS A 39 -14.68 -4.35 6.19
CA LYS A 39 -15.75 -3.67 6.94
C LYS A 39 -15.39 -2.20 7.15
N ARG A 40 -16.31 -1.32 6.85
CA ARG A 40 -16.19 0.10 7.16
C ARG A 40 -16.37 0.33 8.66
N LEU A 41 -15.34 0.78 9.34
CA LEU A 41 -15.34 0.99 10.80
C LEU A 41 -15.78 2.41 11.19
N THR A 42 -15.48 3.41 10.34
CA THR A 42 -15.80 4.80 10.61
C THR A 42 -16.52 5.46 9.44
N LYS A 43 -17.25 6.54 9.75
CA LYS A 43 -17.92 7.35 8.72
C LYS A 43 -16.92 8.05 7.78
N ASP A 44 -15.70 8.27 8.24
CA ASP A 44 -14.65 8.97 7.50
C ASP A 44 -13.95 8.08 6.47
N GLY A 45 -14.35 6.79 6.33
CA GLY A 45 -13.82 5.91 5.29
C GLY A 45 -12.67 5.02 5.74
N PHE A 46 -12.58 4.68 7.02
CA PHE A 46 -11.64 3.69 7.50
C PHE A 46 -12.24 2.29 7.38
N PHE A 47 -11.53 1.42 6.64
CA PHE A 47 -11.90 0.03 6.39
C PHE A 47 -10.90 -0.92 7.04
N GLU A 48 -11.39 -2.06 7.52
CA GLU A 48 -10.56 -3.15 8.05
C GLU A 48 -11.14 -4.49 7.60
N GLY A 49 -10.28 -5.40 7.20
CA GLY A 49 -10.61 -6.79 6.89
C GLY A 49 -9.64 -7.74 7.55
N GLU A 50 -10.17 -8.85 8.03
CA GLU A 50 -9.42 -9.97 8.61
C GLU A 50 -9.43 -11.13 7.61
N ILE A 51 -8.23 -11.67 7.29
CA ILE A 51 -8.03 -12.78 6.37
C ILE A 51 -7.55 -13.96 7.20
N GLU A 52 -8.43 -14.91 7.45
CA GLU A 52 -8.21 -16.04 8.36
C GLU A 52 -7.63 -17.28 7.66
N ASP A 53 -7.69 -17.36 6.34
CA ASP A 53 -7.25 -18.49 5.53
C ASP A 53 -5.79 -18.39 5.08
N ARG A 54 -5.08 -17.33 5.48
CA ARG A 54 -3.69 -17.08 5.13
C ARG A 54 -2.91 -16.47 6.29
N SER A 55 -1.64 -16.88 6.39
CA SER A 55 -0.63 -16.30 7.27
C SER A 55 0.41 -15.46 6.53
N ASP A 56 0.61 -15.73 5.23
CA ASP A 56 1.68 -15.13 4.43
C ASP A 56 1.17 -13.90 3.66
N PHE A 57 2.00 -12.88 3.59
CA PHE A 57 1.74 -11.69 2.80
C PHE A 57 1.62 -12.04 1.31
N PHE A 58 0.65 -11.43 0.64
CA PHE A 58 0.39 -11.62 -0.78
C PHE A 58 0.07 -10.31 -1.48
N GLN A 59 0.20 -10.28 -2.79
CA GLN A 59 -0.19 -9.13 -3.58
C GLN A 59 -1.70 -9.09 -3.75
N TYR A 60 -2.28 -7.93 -3.53
CA TYR A 60 -3.71 -7.69 -3.68
C TYR A 60 -3.99 -6.35 -4.36
N ARG A 61 -5.19 -6.24 -4.90
CA ARG A 61 -5.79 -4.99 -5.33
C ARG A 61 -6.98 -4.66 -4.44
N LEU A 62 -7.20 -3.39 -4.21
CA LEU A 62 -8.43 -2.90 -3.59
C LEU A 62 -9.44 -2.65 -4.70
N ARG A 63 -10.64 -3.21 -4.53
CA ARG A 63 -11.80 -2.95 -5.37
C ARG A 63 -12.80 -2.18 -4.54
N THR A 64 -13.12 -0.97 -4.97
CA THR A 64 -14.01 -0.05 -4.26
C THR A 64 -15.23 0.27 -5.10
N GLU A 65 -16.38 0.42 -4.44
CA GLU A 65 -17.58 1.05 -5.01
C GLU A 65 -17.78 2.41 -4.33
N ARG A 66 -17.90 3.44 -5.11
CA ARG A 66 -18.20 4.79 -4.62
C ARG A 66 -19.69 4.99 -4.42
N TYR A 67 -20.08 6.07 -3.73
CA TYR A 67 -21.50 6.43 -3.55
C TYR A 67 -22.24 6.76 -4.85
N ASN A 68 -21.53 7.14 -5.92
CA ASN A 68 -22.08 7.36 -7.26
C ASN A 68 -22.21 6.08 -8.09
N GLY A 69 -21.87 4.91 -7.54
CA GLY A 69 -21.88 3.62 -8.24
C GLY A 69 -20.62 3.33 -9.07
N GLU A 70 -19.64 4.23 -9.10
CA GLU A 70 -18.37 4.00 -9.80
C GLU A 70 -17.57 2.91 -9.09
N ILE A 71 -17.12 1.91 -9.87
CA ILE A 71 -16.26 0.84 -9.39
C ILE A 71 -14.82 1.12 -9.83
N ARG A 72 -13.90 1.09 -8.90
CA ARG A 72 -12.45 1.20 -9.15
C ARG A 72 -11.72 -0.01 -8.62
N GLN A 73 -10.68 -0.40 -9.33
CA GLN A 73 -9.75 -1.43 -8.86
C GLN A 73 -8.31 -0.94 -9.07
N PHE A 74 -7.54 -0.94 -8.00
CA PHE A 74 -6.17 -0.41 -7.99
C PHE A 74 -5.30 -1.17 -7.00
N TYR A 75 -3.98 -1.13 -7.21
CA TYR A 75 -3.03 -1.65 -6.24
C TYR A 75 -2.96 -0.74 -5.03
N ASP A 76 -3.01 -1.34 -3.84
CA ASP A 76 -2.71 -0.60 -2.62
C ASP A 76 -1.21 -0.24 -2.61
N PRO A 77 -0.83 1.04 -2.51
CA PRO A 77 0.58 1.43 -2.42
C PRO A 77 1.33 0.73 -1.28
N TYR A 78 0.65 0.37 -0.21
CA TYR A 78 1.22 -0.34 0.93
C TYR A 78 1.46 -1.84 0.70
N CYS A 79 1.09 -2.39 -0.46
CA CYS A 79 1.49 -3.74 -0.88
C CYS A 79 2.95 -3.83 -1.30
N PHE A 80 3.57 -2.69 -1.60
CA PHE A 80 4.94 -2.64 -2.09
C PHE A 80 5.90 -2.34 -0.94
N LEU A 81 7.02 -3.07 -0.91
CA LEU A 81 8.08 -2.79 0.04
C LEU A 81 8.75 -1.45 -0.26
N PRO A 82 9.33 -0.78 0.75
CA PRO A 82 10.14 0.41 0.55
C PRO A 82 11.23 0.18 -0.51
N THR A 83 11.47 1.17 -1.35
CA THR A 83 12.48 1.10 -2.41
C THR A 83 13.87 1.53 -1.95
N LEU A 84 13.98 2.08 -0.74
CA LEU A 84 15.23 2.41 -0.07
C LEU A 84 15.53 1.35 0.99
N SER A 85 16.74 0.83 0.99
CA SER A 85 17.26 -0.06 2.02
C SER A 85 17.80 0.73 3.23
N GLU A 86 18.06 0.06 4.31
CA GLU A 86 18.73 0.67 5.48
C GLU A 86 20.12 1.21 5.13
N ASP A 87 20.87 0.49 4.26
CA ASP A 87 22.17 0.94 3.76
C ASP A 87 22.05 2.22 2.93
N ASP A 88 20.99 2.35 2.10
CA ASP A 88 20.73 3.58 1.33
C ASP A 88 20.49 4.77 2.26
N VAL A 89 19.70 4.58 3.29
CA VAL A 89 19.43 5.63 4.30
C VAL A 89 20.69 6.00 5.07
N TYR A 90 21.50 5.02 5.44
CA TYR A 90 22.78 5.24 6.11
C TYR A 90 23.75 6.05 5.24
N LEU A 91 24.01 5.61 3.99
CA LEU A 91 24.93 6.29 3.07
C LEU A 91 24.45 7.71 2.74
N PHE A 92 23.14 7.89 2.62
CA PHE A 92 22.55 9.21 2.42
C PHE A 92 22.79 10.13 3.63
N SER A 93 22.62 9.63 4.85
CA SER A 93 22.82 10.40 6.08
C SER A 93 24.29 10.81 6.28
N GLU A 94 25.23 9.99 5.84
CA GLU A 94 26.67 10.28 5.87
C GLU A 94 27.13 11.20 4.72
N GLY A 95 26.26 11.49 3.76
CA GLY A 95 26.60 12.29 2.57
C GLY A 95 27.50 11.56 1.56
N ASN A 96 27.57 10.23 1.65
CA ASN A 96 28.44 9.38 0.82
C ASN A 96 27.69 8.62 -0.29
N ASP A 97 26.38 8.86 -0.46
CA ASP A 97 25.62 8.22 -1.52
C ASP A 97 25.80 8.96 -2.86
N HIS A 98 26.78 8.52 -3.65
CA HIS A 98 27.05 9.07 -4.98
C HIS A 98 25.96 8.74 -6.01
N PHE A 99 25.08 7.78 -5.72
CA PHE A 99 23.98 7.34 -6.60
C PHE A 99 22.60 7.78 -6.12
N VAL A 100 22.54 8.78 -5.25
CA VAL A 100 21.31 9.30 -4.66
C VAL A 100 20.26 9.68 -5.73
N HIS A 101 20.69 10.17 -6.89
CA HIS A 101 19.82 10.55 -8.02
C HIS A 101 19.07 9.36 -8.66
N HIS A 102 19.51 8.12 -8.46
CA HIS A 102 18.80 6.91 -8.88
C HIS A 102 17.77 6.41 -7.85
N LYS A 103 17.76 7.00 -6.67
CA LYS A 103 16.95 6.53 -5.54
C LYS A 103 15.93 7.56 -5.09
N MET A 104 16.32 8.83 -5.05
CA MET A 104 15.47 9.95 -4.62
C MET A 104 14.66 10.54 -5.78
N GLY A 105 13.64 11.30 -5.43
CA GLY A 105 12.70 11.88 -6.40
C GLY A 105 11.69 10.85 -6.93
N SER A 106 11.29 11.00 -8.18
CA SER A 106 10.38 10.11 -8.88
C SER A 106 11.15 9.13 -9.77
N GLN A 107 10.97 7.83 -9.57
CA GLN A 107 11.64 6.78 -10.32
C GLN A 107 10.62 5.81 -10.90
N VAL A 108 10.64 5.61 -12.23
CA VAL A 108 9.84 4.56 -12.87
C VAL A 108 10.46 3.21 -12.53
N ARG A 109 9.66 2.31 -11.94
CA ARG A 109 10.12 1.00 -11.49
C ARG A 109 9.09 -0.08 -11.79
N THR A 110 9.59 -1.29 -11.97
CA THR A 110 8.74 -2.50 -11.95
C THR A 110 9.01 -3.27 -10.67
N ILE A 111 8.02 -3.37 -9.79
CA ILE A 111 8.10 -4.07 -8.51
C ILE A 111 7.10 -5.23 -8.55
N HIS A 112 7.58 -6.46 -8.37
CA HIS A 112 6.76 -7.67 -8.43
C HIS A 112 5.90 -7.78 -9.71
N GLY A 113 6.46 -7.34 -10.87
CA GLY A 113 5.75 -7.36 -12.16
C GLY A 113 4.78 -6.18 -12.39
N VAL A 114 4.63 -5.28 -11.42
CA VAL A 114 3.78 -4.09 -11.54
C VAL A 114 4.65 -2.88 -11.90
N LEU A 115 4.38 -2.30 -13.06
CA LEU A 115 5.01 -1.05 -13.49
C LEU A 115 4.36 0.12 -12.76
N GLY A 116 5.18 0.99 -12.17
CA GLY A 116 4.71 2.15 -11.43
C GLY A 116 5.79 3.20 -11.25
N VAL A 117 5.51 4.20 -10.44
CA VAL A 117 6.46 5.25 -10.04
C VAL A 117 6.64 5.23 -8.53
N SER A 118 7.89 5.09 -8.08
CA SER A 118 8.23 5.27 -6.68
C SER A 118 8.65 6.72 -6.42
N PHE A 119 8.25 7.26 -5.27
CA PHE A 119 8.63 8.60 -4.83
C PHE A 119 9.39 8.50 -3.52
N ALA A 120 10.57 9.10 -3.46
CA ALA A 120 11.37 9.20 -2.25
C ALA A 120 11.78 10.65 -2.03
N VAL A 121 11.48 11.21 -0.86
CA VAL A 121 11.72 12.61 -0.54
C VAL A 121 12.38 12.71 0.83
N TRP A 122 13.45 13.49 0.90
CA TRP A 122 14.05 13.90 2.16
C TRP A 122 13.46 15.24 2.60
N ALA A 123 12.63 15.23 3.61
CA ALA A 123 11.93 16.43 4.08
C ALA A 123 11.78 16.45 5.62
N PRO A 124 12.89 16.48 6.39
CA PRO A 124 12.88 16.29 7.84
C PRO A 124 12.11 17.39 8.59
N ASN A 125 11.98 18.58 8.02
CA ASN A 125 11.27 19.71 8.63
C ASN A 125 9.86 19.92 8.08
N ALA A 126 9.38 19.06 7.16
CA ALA A 126 8.06 19.20 6.59
C ALA A 126 7.00 18.61 7.53
N SER A 127 5.93 19.34 7.77
CA SER A 127 4.76 18.83 8.48
C SER A 127 3.91 17.89 7.63
N ARG A 128 4.01 18.01 6.31
CA ARG A 128 3.29 17.18 5.34
C ARG A 128 4.02 17.15 3.99
N VAL A 129 4.00 16.00 3.36
CA VAL A 129 4.45 15.81 1.97
C VAL A 129 3.32 15.17 1.19
N SER A 130 3.08 15.62 -0.04
CA SER A 130 2.06 15.07 -0.94
C SER A 130 2.62 14.95 -2.35
N VAL A 131 2.25 13.87 -3.04
CA VAL A 131 2.46 13.74 -4.47
C VAL A 131 1.24 14.30 -5.19
N VAL A 132 1.47 15.14 -6.19
CA VAL A 132 0.40 15.79 -6.97
C VAL A 132 0.60 15.43 -8.43
N GLY A 133 -0.47 15.07 -9.14
CA GLY A 133 -0.45 14.70 -10.54
C GLY A 133 -1.82 14.23 -11.04
N ASP A 134 -1.88 13.89 -12.32
CA ASP A 134 -3.10 13.42 -13.01
C ASP A 134 -3.22 11.88 -12.97
N PHE A 135 -3.11 11.28 -11.79
CA PHE A 135 -3.16 9.81 -11.60
C PHE A 135 -4.23 9.38 -10.60
#